data_e421d8566ab73a275e674c249df755b5
#
_entry.id   e421d8566ab73a275e674c249df755b5
#
_cell.length_a   1.000
_cell.length_b   1.000
_cell.length_c   1.000
_cell.angle_alpha   90.00
_cell.angle_beta   90.00
_cell.angle_gamma   90.00
#
_symmetry.space_group_name_H-M   'P 1'
#
loop_
_entity.id
_entity.type
_entity.pdbx_description
1 polymer ?
#
loop_
_entity_poly.entity_id
_entity_poly.type
_entity_poly.pdbx_seq_one_letter_code
_entity_poly.pdbx_strand_id
1 'polypeptide(L)'
;MYSAMPGGDVAILTGRFSLLLEHRGKRPKVHESAYVAPTATICGDVTMGENSRVLFGAVVTAEGGPVEIGAECIVMENAVIRGAPKHPIRIGDHVLVRPRAYLTGCNIENNVFLATGSTVFNGAHLGEGSEVRVNGIVHLRTVLQKDSLVPIGWVAVGDPVEILPSHEHERIWALQEPLDFPGTVFGVERGPAGTMTPEMTRRYARGLEKHREDLPLGAGERLIVEG
;
A
#
# COMPACT_ATOMS: atom_id res chain seq x y z
N MET A 1 39.48 -7.32 -39.41
CA MET A 1 38.48 -8.36 -39.72
C MET A 1 37.59 -8.50 -38.50
N TYR A 2 36.53 -7.69 -38.36
CA TYR A 2 35.54 -7.81 -37.30
C TYR A 2 34.42 -8.71 -37.76
N SER A 3 34.31 -9.88 -37.15
CA SER A 3 33.21 -10.83 -37.36
C SER A 3 31.95 -10.26 -36.71
N ALA A 4 30.90 -10.04 -37.49
CA ALA A 4 29.58 -9.67 -36.99
C ALA A 4 29.00 -10.82 -36.18
N MET A 5 28.61 -10.56 -34.94
CA MET A 5 27.78 -11.46 -34.14
C MET A 5 26.39 -11.58 -34.81
N PRO A 6 25.79 -12.77 -34.85
CA PRO A 6 24.44 -12.92 -35.39
C PRO A 6 23.45 -12.19 -34.47
N GLY A 7 22.61 -11.33 -35.11
CA GLY A 7 21.56 -10.60 -34.45
C GLY A 7 20.58 -11.55 -33.76
N GLY A 8 20.59 -11.57 -32.45
CA GLY A 8 19.49 -12.11 -31.66
C GLY A 8 18.28 -11.19 -31.86
N ASP A 9 17.19 -11.73 -32.35
CA ASP A 9 15.91 -11.06 -32.41
C ASP A 9 15.56 -10.56 -31.01
N VAL A 10 15.70 -9.27 -30.79
CA VAL A 10 15.08 -8.60 -29.66
C VAL A 10 13.59 -8.65 -29.96
N ALA A 11 12.91 -9.64 -29.42
CA ALA A 11 11.46 -9.67 -29.45
C ALA A 11 10.98 -8.39 -28.76
N ILE A 12 10.57 -7.40 -29.58
CA ILE A 12 9.86 -6.23 -29.08
C ILE A 12 8.54 -6.76 -28.53
N LEU A 13 8.51 -6.93 -27.22
CA LEU A 13 7.34 -7.37 -26.48
C LEU A 13 6.27 -6.25 -26.58
N THR A 14 5.49 -6.28 -27.66
CA THR A 14 4.35 -5.36 -27.91
C THR A 14 3.10 -5.82 -27.11
N GLY A 15 3.26 -6.17 -25.83
CA GLY A 15 2.17 -6.51 -24.93
C GLY A 15 2.02 -5.46 -23.84
N ARG A 16 0.80 -5.16 -23.42
CA ARG A 16 0.51 -4.35 -22.22
C ARG A 16 0.98 -5.15 -20.99
N PHE A 17 2.21 -4.94 -20.54
CA PHE A 17 2.81 -5.64 -19.42
C PHE A 17 2.64 -4.86 -18.12
N SER A 18 1.45 -4.88 -17.53
CA SER A 18 1.33 -4.68 -16.10
C SER A 18 1.83 -5.95 -15.40
N LEU A 19 2.64 -5.82 -14.36
CA LEU A 19 3.14 -6.97 -13.61
C LEU A 19 2.07 -7.43 -12.61
N LEU A 20 1.24 -8.39 -13.05
CA LEU A 20 0.29 -9.08 -12.16
C LEU A 20 0.95 -10.37 -11.69
N LEU A 21 1.00 -10.56 -10.37
CA LEU A 21 1.66 -11.70 -9.74
C LEU A 21 0.67 -12.52 -8.92
N GLU A 22 0.68 -13.84 -9.12
CA GLU A 22 0.12 -14.73 -8.13
C GLU A 22 1.06 -14.81 -6.92
N HIS A 23 0.53 -14.65 -5.72
CA HIS A 23 1.26 -14.78 -4.46
C HIS A 23 0.47 -15.67 -3.50
N ARG A 24 1.12 -16.71 -2.96
CA ARG A 24 0.51 -17.68 -2.03
C ARG A 24 -0.78 -18.32 -2.60
N GLY A 25 -0.81 -18.64 -3.89
CA GLY A 25 -1.95 -19.21 -4.57
C GLY A 25 -3.14 -18.25 -4.76
N LYS A 26 -2.94 -16.96 -4.54
CA LYS A 26 -3.94 -15.90 -4.75
C LYS A 26 -3.57 -15.03 -5.94
N ARG A 27 -4.57 -14.70 -6.75
CA ARG A 27 -4.41 -13.91 -7.98
C ARG A 27 -5.16 -12.59 -7.89
N PRO A 28 -4.60 -11.50 -8.42
CA PRO A 28 -5.32 -10.25 -8.54
C PRO A 28 -6.60 -10.39 -9.37
N LYS A 29 -7.68 -9.77 -8.89
CA LYS A 29 -8.96 -9.62 -9.57
C LYS A 29 -9.11 -8.17 -9.98
N VAL A 30 -9.07 -7.89 -11.27
CA VAL A 30 -9.10 -6.53 -11.80
C VAL A 30 -10.35 -6.38 -12.66
N HIS A 31 -11.21 -5.41 -12.35
CA HIS A 31 -12.40 -5.13 -13.15
C HIS A 31 -12.00 -4.78 -14.60
N GLU A 32 -12.81 -5.16 -15.59
CA GLU A 32 -12.48 -4.99 -17.01
C GLU A 32 -12.26 -3.54 -17.42
N SER A 33 -13.01 -2.60 -16.82
CA SER A 33 -12.87 -1.15 -17.05
C SER A 33 -11.70 -0.53 -16.30
N ALA A 34 -11.06 -1.24 -15.35
CA ALA A 34 -9.93 -0.71 -14.61
C ALA A 34 -8.64 -0.69 -15.46
N TYR A 35 -7.78 0.28 -15.18
CA TYR A 35 -6.50 0.43 -15.86
C TYR A 35 -5.33 0.20 -14.92
N VAL A 36 -4.39 -0.64 -15.34
CA VAL A 36 -3.11 -0.87 -14.66
C VAL A 36 -1.98 -0.52 -15.61
N ALA A 37 -1.15 0.47 -15.23
CA ALA A 37 -0.02 0.93 -16.04
C ALA A 37 1.03 -0.19 -16.23
N PRO A 38 1.77 -0.20 -17.35
CA PRO A 38 2.75 -1.25 -17.67
C PRO A 38 3.83 -1.48 -16.61
N THR A 39 4.21 -0.47 -15.85
CA THR A 39 5.23 -0.58 -14.80
C THR A 39 4.64 -0.65 -13.39
N ALA A 40 3.33 -0.72 -13.24
CA ALA A 40 2.69 -0.99 -11.96
C ALA A 40 2.77 -2.49 -11.62
N THR A 41 2.91 -2.79 -10.34
CA THR A 41 2.93 -4.17 -9.82
C THR A 41 1.69 -4.41 -8.96
N ILE A 42 0.94 -5.46 -9.26
CA ILE A 42 -0.19 -5.91 -8.42
C ILE A 42 0.05 -7.37 -8.05
N CYS A 43 0.14 -7.66 -6.74
CA CYS A 43 0.60 -8.96 -6.25
C CYS A 43 -0.36 -9.56 -5.22
N GLY A 44 -0.83 -10.78 -5.45
CA GLY A 44 -1.60 -11.58 -4.51
C GLY A 44 -3.09 -11.28 -4.49
N ASP A 45 -3.71 -11.40 -3.32
CA ASP A 45 -5.16 -11.24 -3.08
C ASP A 45 -5.59 -9.77 -3.15
N VAL A 46 -5.54 -9.19 -4.34
CA VAL A 46 -5.91 -7.81 -4.64
C VAL A 46 -7.18 -7.80 -5.48
N THR A 47 -8.18 -7.01 -5.08
CA THR A 47 -9.38 -6.74 -5.87
C THR A 47 -9.43 -5.26 -6.23
N MET A 48 -9.67 -4.97 -7.52
CA MET A 48 -9.84 -3.60 -8.03
C MET A 48 -11.22 -3.43 -8.65
N GLY A 49 -11.95 -2.42 -8.18
CA GLY A 49 -13.27 -2.05 -8.67
C GLY A 49 -13.24 -1.34 -10.03
N GLU A 50 -14.45 -1.09 -10.54
CA GLU A 50 -14.66 -0.50 -11.86
C GLU A 50 -14.01 0.89 -11.98
N ASN A 51 -13.61 1.24 -13.19
CA ASN A 51 -13.03 2.54 -13.54
C ASN A 51 -11.82 2.98 -12.69
N SER A 52 -11.25 2.12 -11.84
CA SER A 52 -10.07 2.45 -11.04
C SER A 52 -8.79 2.43 -11.87
N ARG A 53 -7.81 3.22 -11.47
CA ARG A 53 -6.54 3.41 -12.19
C ARG A 53 -5.35 3.20 -11.25
N VAL A 54 -4.39 2.37 -11.64
CA VAL A 54 -3.10 2.24 -10.95
C VAL A 54 -2.00 2.66 -11.91
N LEU A 55 -1.28 3.73 -11.57
CA LEU A 55 -0.35 4.39 -12.46
C LEU A 55 1.09 3.86 -12.32
N PHE A 56 2.00 4.44 -13.09
CA PHE A 56 3.36 3.95 -13.31
C PHE A 56 4.18 3.81 -12.02
N GLY A 57 4.81 2.65 -11.84
CA GLY A 57 5.65 2.37 -10.68
C GLY A 57 4.91 2.17 -9.37
N ALA A 58 3.57 2.28 -9.33
CA ALA A 58 2.81 1.97 -8.14
C ALA A 58 2.86 0.47 -7.81
N VAL A 59 2.90 0.15 -6.51
CA VAL A 59 2.95 -1.22 -6.01
C VAL A 59 1.76 -1.49 -5.11
N VAL A 60 0.92 -2.45 -5.47
CA VAL A 60 -0.21 -2.92 -4.67
C VAL A 60 0.05 -4.38 -4.32
N THR A 61 0.30 -4.68 -3.06
CA THR A 61 0.65 -6.04 -2.64
C THR A 61 -0.16 -6.53 -1.45
N ALA A 62 -0.74 -7.71 -1.60
CA ALA A 62 -1.41 -8.45 -0.53
C ALA A 62 -0.39 -9.32 0.23
N GLU A 63 0.63 -8.69 0.83
CA GLU A 63 1.77 -9.33 1.49
C GLU A 63 1.37 -10.33 2.59
N GLY A 64 0.36 -9.99 3.38
CA GLY A 64 -0.10 -10.84 4.47
C GLY A 64 -1.61 -10.73 4.73
N GLY A 65 -2.28 -9.77 4.11
CA GLY A 65 -3.72 -9.56 4.15
C GLY A 65 -4.22 -9.07 2.80
N PRO A 66 -5.51 -9.28 2.47
CA PRO A 66 -6.08 -8.84 1.20
C PRO A 66 -6.06 -7.32 1.06
N VAL A 67 -6.11 -6.86 -0.20
CA VAL A 67 -6.26 -5.46 -0.58
C VAL A 67 -7.51 -5.33 -1.45
N GLU A 68 -8.45 -4.52 -1.01
CA GLU A 68 -9.68 -4.21 -1.73
C GLU A 68 -9.66 -2.72 -2.11
N ILE A 69 -9.79 -2.41 -3.39
CA ILE A 69 -9.87 -1.06 -3.94
C ILE A 69 -11.23 -0.92 -4.61
N GLY A 70 -12.01 0.05 -4.18
CA GLY A 70 -13.35 0.35 -4.69
C GLY A 70 -13.34 0.90 -6.11
N ALA A 71 -14.49 1.44 -6.52
CA ALA A 71 -14.70 2.02 -7.83
C ALA A 71 -14.11 3.44 -7.96
N GLU A 72 -13.73 3.82 -9.18
CA GLU A 72 -13.28 5.17 -9.54
C GLU A 72 -12.10 5.70 -8.71
N CYS A 73 -11.28 4.79 -8.16
CA CYS A 73 -10.08 5.14 -7.41
C CYS A 73 -8.89 5.40 -8.33
N ILE A 74 -8.02 6.34 -7.93
CA ILE A 74 -6.78 6.63 -8.65
C ILE A 74 -5.59 6.44 -7.71
N VAL A 75 -4.73 5.48 -8.02
CA VAL A 75 -3.46 5.22 -7.33
C VAL A 75 -2.34 5.74 -8.24
N MET A 76 -1.72 6.83 -7.84
CA MET A 76 -0.75 7.54 -8.67
C MET A 76 0.67 6.98 -8.55
N GLU A 77 1.59 7.59 -9.28
CA GLU A 77 2.95 7.10 -9.53
C GLU A 77 3.72 6.82 -8.24
N ASN A 78 4.33 5.63 -8.19
CA ASN A 78 5.18 5.19 -7.09
C ASN A 78 4.48 5.17 -5.71
N ALA A 79 3.16 5.18 -5.67
CA ALA A 79 2.44 4.92 -4.42
C ALA A 79 2.57 3.43 -4.05
N VAL A 80 2.58 3.14 -2.74
CA VAL A 80 2.66 1.78 -2.22
C VAL A 80 1.44 1.49 -1.35
N ILE A 81 0.71 0.44 -1.70
CA ILE A 81 -0.44 -0.06 -0.95
C ILE A 81 -0.14 -1.49 -0.52
N ARG A 82 -0.12 -1.74 0.80
CA ARG A 82 0.36 -3.01 1.34
C ARG A 82 -0.60 -3.60 2.37
N GLY A 83 -1.26 -4.70 2.02
CA GLY A 83 -2.02 -5.51 2.96
C GLY A 83 -1.09 -6.20 3.96
N ALA A 84 -1.32 -5.99 5.26
CA ALA A 84 -0.50 -6.56 6.32
C ALA A 84 -1.21 -7.74 7.02
N PRO A 85 -0.46 -8.68 7.63
CA PRO A 85 -1.07 -9.70 8.47
C PRO A 85 -1.96 -9.07 9.55
N LYS A 86 -3.17 -9.58 9.74
CA LYS A 86 -4.20 -9.07 10.68
C LYS A 86 -4.78 -7.68 10.33
N HIS A 87 -4.23 -7.00 9.34
CA HIS A 87 -4.70 -5.68 8.90
C HIS A 87 -4.85 -5.68 7.38
N PRO A 88 -6.01 -6.14 6.83
CA PRO A 88 -6.32 -5.98 5.42
C PRO A 88 -6.40 -4.49 5.05
N ILE A 89 -6.26 -4.18 3.79
CA ILE A 89 -6.58 -2.84 3.29
C ILE A 89 -7.95 -2.87 2.63
N ARG A 90 -8.78 -1.90 2.99
CA ARG A 90 -10.00 -1.56 2.28
C ARG A 90 -9.97 -0.09 1.91
N ILE A 91 -10.17 0.18 0.64
CA ILE A 91 -10.27 1.52 0.07
C ILE A 91 -11.65 1.61 -0.58
N GLY A 92 -12.46 2.54 -0.12
CA GLY A 92 -13.79 2.82 -0.66
C GLY A 92 -13.73 3.42 -2.06
N ASP A 93 -14.85 3.98 -2.50
CA ASP A 93 -14.98 4.55 -3.83
C ASP A 93 -14.47 6.00 -3.90
N HIS A 94 -14.06 6.44 -5.09
CA HIS A 94 -13.62 7.82 -5.36
C HIS A 94 -12.44 8.28 -4.50
N VAL A 95 -11.53 7.35 -4.14
CA VAL A 95 -10.33 7.68 -3.35
C VAL A 95 -9.18 8.06 -4.27
N LEU A 96 -8.55 9.21 -3.98
CA LEU A 96 -7.38 9.67 -4.71
C LEU A 96 -6.10 9.50 -3.89
N VAL A 97 -5.27 8.53 -4.26
CA VAL A 97 -3.95 8.26 -3.67
C VAL A 97 -2.88 8.90 -4.55
N ARG A 98 -2.29 10.00 -4.08
CA ARG A 98 -1.32 10.81 -4.82
C ARG A 98 0.07 10.16 -4.85
N PRO A 99 1.01 10.67 -5.70
CA PRO A 99 2.33 10.07 -5.87
C PRO A 99 3.09 9.85 -4.56
N ARG A 100 3.76 8.68 -4.45
CA ARG A 100 4.59 8.32 -3.31
C ARG A 100 3.85 8.23 -1.97
N ALA A 101 2.52 8.18 -1.96
CA ALA A 101 1.79 7.85 -0.74
C ALA A 101 2.09 6.40 -0.32
N TYR A 102 2.15 6.15 0.99
CA TYR A 102 2.39 4.83 1.57
C TYR A 102 1.24 4.42 2.48
N LEU A 103 0.55 3.36 2.12
CA LEU A 103 -0.60 2.84 2.85
C LEU A 103 -0.32 1.41 3.28
N THR A 104 -0.48 1.12 4.56
CA THR A 104 -0.32 -0.24 5.07
C THR A 104 -1.44 -0.60 6.03
N GLY A 105 -2.12 -1.73 5.80
CA GLY A 105 -3.08 -2.33 6.71
C GLY A 105 -4.16 -1.40 7.27
N CYS A 106 -4.74 -0.52 6.46
CA CYS A 106 -5.68 0.51 6.88
C CYS A 106 -7.05 0.38 6.21
N ASN A 107 -8.05 1.03 6.77
CA ASN A 107 -9.39 1.16 6.21
C ASN A 107 -9.65 2.62 5.83
N ILE A 108 -10.02 2.85 4.58
CA ILE A 108 -10.24 4.17 4.00
C ILE A 108 -11.65 4.19 3.42
N GLU A 109 -12.49 5.08 3.91
CA GLU A 109 -13.85 5.24 3.41
C GLU A 109 -13.88 6.00 2.07
N ASN A 110 -15.09 6.30 1.57
CA ASN A 110 -15.27 6.95 0.27
C ASN A 110 -14.78 8.40 0.27
N ASN A 111 -14.47 8.92 -0.91
CA ASN A 111 -14.16 10.33 -1.14
C ASN A 111 -12.93 10.86 -0.39
N VAL A 112 -11.99 10.00 0.00
CA VAL A 112 -10.79 10.39 0.75
C VAL A 112 -9.69 10.87 -0.19
N PHE A 113 -9.03 11.97 0.19
CA PHE A 113 -7.88 12.52 -0.51
C PHE A 113 -6.58 12.32 0.27
N LEU A 114 -5.64 11.58 -0.34
CA LEU A 114 -4.31 11.31 0.20
C LEU A 114 -3.26 12.01 -0.64
N ALA A 115 -2.74 13.13 -0.17
CA ALA A 115 -1.79 13.95 -0.91
C ALA A 115 -0.42 13.28 -1.07
N THR A 116 0.42 13.84 -1.92
CA THR A 116 1.77 13.36 -2.24
C THR A 116 2.58 13.08 -0.96
N GLY A 117 3.15 11.89 -0.87
CA GLY A 117 3.99 11.48 0.26
C GLY A 117 3.25 11.25 1.57
N SER A 118 1.91 11.28 1.59
CA SER A 118 1.16 10.94 2.81
C SER A 118 1.42 9.48 3.23
N THR A 119 1.34 9.23 4.54
CA THR A 119 1.61 7.90 5.10
C THR A 119 0.48 7.48 6.04
N VAL A 120 -0.06 6.27 5.85
CA VAL A 120 -1.13 5.70 6.68
C VAL A 120 -0.71 4.34 7.18
N PHE A 121 -0.71 4.15 8.49
CA PHE A 121 -0.22 2.94 9.14
C PHE A 121 -1.31 1.94 9.53
N ASN A 122 -0.87 0.74 9.92
CA ASN A 122 -1.70 -0.41 10.25
C ASN A 122 -2.80 -0.10 11.28
N GLY A 123 -4.01 -0.54 10.96
CA GLY A 123 -5.17 -0.37 11.83
C GLY A 123 -5.76 1.03 11.82
N ALA A 124 -5.20 1.98 11.04
CA ALA A 124 -5.81 3.28 10.89
C ALA A 124 -7.14 3.19 10.13
N HIS A 125 -8.08 4.05 10.51
CA HIS A 125 -9.37 4.22 9.86
C HIS A 125 -9.55 5.67 9.46
N LEU A 126 -9.81 5.93 8.19
CA LEU A 126 -10.06 7.26 7.64
C LEU A 126 -11.53 7.36 7.25
N GLY A 127 -12.27 8.20 7.95
CA GLY A 127 -13.68 8.48 7.67
C GLY A 127 -13.86 9.19 6.33
N GLU A 128 -15.06 9.06 5.77
CA GLU A 128 -15.46 9.61 4.48
C GLU A 128 -15.08 11.10 4.35
N GLY A 129 -14.61 11.50 3.19
CA GLY A 129 -14.27 12.90 2.91
C GLY A 129 -13.01 13.42 3.61
N SER A 130 -12.29 12.58 4.35
CA SER A 130 -11.06 12.99 5.03
C SER A 130 -9.95 13.38 4.04
N GLU A 131 -9.10 14.33 4.44
CA GLU A 131 -7.95 14.76 3.67
C GLU A 131 -6.65 14.62 4.47
N VAL A 132 -5.66 13.93 3.92
CA VAL A 132 -4.30 13.92 4.44
C VAL A 132 -3.42 14.72 3.48
N ARG A 133 -2.97 15.89 3.92
CA ARG A 133 -2.17 16.80 3.10
C ARG A 133 -0.74 16.28 2.90
N VAL A 134 0.03 16.98 2.04
CA VAL A 134 1.40 16.58 1.64
C VAL A 134 2.25 16.21 2.85
N ASN A 135 2.85 14.99 2.81
CA ASN A 135 3.66 14.42 3.88
C ASN A 135 2.95 14.33 5.25
N GLY A 136 1.62 14.40 5.29
CA GLY A 136 0.86 14.14 6.51
C GLY A 136 0.92 12.65 6.88
N ILE A 137 0.88 12.35 8.17
CA ILE A 137 1.00 10.99 8.71
C ILE A 137 -0.25 10.66 9.52
N VAL A 138 -0.87 9.50 9.25
CA VAL A 138 -1.89 8.89 10.08
C VAL A 138 -1.28 7.65 10.74
N HIS A 139 -1.10 7.71 12.06
CA HIS A 139 -0.34 6.70 12.81
C HIS A 139 -1.15 5.41 13.05
N LEU A 140 -0.51 4.40 13.65
CA LEU A 140 -1.12 3.12 13.99
C LEU A 140 -2.45 3.31 14.74
N ARG A 141 -3.50 2.57 14.30
CA ARG A 141 -4.81 2.50 14.98
C ARG A 141 -5.50 3.85 15.17
N THR A 142 -5.08 4.87 14.45
CA THR A 142 -5.69 6.20 14.51
C THR A 142 -7.02 6.21 13.77
N VAL A 143 -8.03 6.84 14.36
CA VAL A 143 -9.36 6.98 13.77
C VAL A 143 -9.62 8.43 13.41
N LEU A 144 -9.54 8.75 12.11
CA LEU A 144 -9.99 10.04 11.58
C LEU A 144 -11.52 9.98 11.39
N GLN A 145 -12.21 10.95 11.97
CA GLN A 145 -13.64 11.12 11.75
C GLN A 145 -13.91 11.62 10.34
N LYS A 146 -15.17 11.51 9.88
CA LYS A 146 -15.62 12.08 8.62
C LYS A 146 -15.16 13.54 8.47
N ASP A 147 -14.77 13.92 7.25
CA ASP A 147 -14.36 15.27 6.87
C ASP A 147 -13.14 15.81 7.67
N SER A 148 -12.35 14.92 8.29
CA SER A 148 -11.13 15.31 9.01
C SER A 148 -10.03 15.80 8.06
N LEU A 149 -9.22 16.74 8.52
CA LEU A 149 -8.08 17.26 7.75
C LEU A 149 -6.78 17.13 8.56
N VAL A 150 -5.80 16.42 7.99
CA VAL A 150 -4.42 16.37 8.51
C VAL A 150 -3.58 17.37 7.73
N PRO A 151 -3.06 18.46 8.33
CA PRO A 151 -2.28 19.48 7.64
C PRO A 151 -0.95 18.96 7.08
N ILE A 152 -0.30 19.78 6.24
CA ILE A 152 1.00 19.47 5.63
C ILE A 152 2.04 19.14 6.70
N GLY A 153 2.64 17.94 6.63
CA GLY A 153 3.69 17.50 7.54
C GLY A 153 3.25 17.26 8.99
N TRP A 154 1.94 17.23 9.27
CA TRP A 154 1.43 16.95 10.61
C TRP A 154 1.19 15.46 10.83
N VAL A 155 1.04 15.09 12.08
CA VAL A 155 0.81 13.71 12.53
C VAL A 155 -0.55 13.60 13.22
N ALA A 156 -1.41 12.76 12.69
CA ALA A 156 -2.63 12.33 13.36
C ALA A 156 -2.35 11.04 14.14
N VAL A 157 -2.67 11.00 15.42
CA VAL A 157 -2.36 9.87 16.31
C VAL A 157 -3.46 9.68 17.37
N GLY A 158 -3.81 8.42 17.62
CA GLY A 158 -4.72 8.03 18.70
C GLY A 158 -6.19 7.88 18.29
N ASP A 159 -6.98 7.43 19.28
CA ASP A 159 -8.44 7.36 19.27
C ASP A 159 -8.93 7.64 20.72
N PRO A 160 -9.48 8.83 21.01
CA PRO A 160 -9.73 9.95 20.08
C PRO A 160 -8.44 10.52 19.46
N VAL A 161 -8.55 10.99 18.20
CA VAL A 161 -7.41 11.47 17.44
C VAL A 161 -6.92 12.83 17.96
N GLU A 162 -5.59 12.96 18.06
CA GLU A 162 -4.91 14.24 18.13
C GLU A 162 -4.16 14.49 16.82
N ILE A 163 -4.29 15.70 16.28
CA ILE A 163 -3.59 16.13 15.06
C ILE A 163 -2.57 17.17 15.43
N LEU A 164 -1.29 16.80 15.40
CA LEU A 164 -0.20 17.55 15.99
C LEU A 164 0.84 17.93 14.93
N PRO A 165 1.44 19.14 15.02
CA PRO A 165 2.56 19.47 14.18
C PRO A 165 3.77 18.61 14.55
N SER A 166 4.60 18.25 13.56
CA SER A 166 5.70 17.28 13.73
C SER A 166 6.76 17.69 14.75
N HIS A 167 6.85 18.98 15.12
CA HIS A 167 7.78 19.46 16.15
C HIS A 167 7.32 19.20 17.59
N GLU A 168 6.05 18.83 17.81
CA GLU A 168 5.56 18.40 19.13
C GLU A 168 5.95 16.92 19.42
N HIS A 169 7.24 16.63 19.26
CA HIS A 169 7.77 15.26 19.31
C HIS A 169 7.42 14.52 20.60
N GLU A 170 7.59 15.16 21.76
CA GLU A 170 7.34 14.51 23.06
C GLU A 170 5.87 14.11 23.24
N ARG A 171 4.94 14.96 22.77
CA ARG A 171 3.52 14.68 22.84
C ARG A 171 3.13 13.56 21.87
N ILE A 172 3.64 13.62 20.63
CA ILE A 172 3.44 12.55 19.65
C ILE A 172 3.98 11.24 20.20
N TRP A 173 5.19 11.25 20.78
CA TRP A 173 5.80 10.05 21.35
C TRP A 173 4.98 9.46 22.50
N ALA A 174 4.49 10.28 23.43
CA ALA A 174 3.64 9.81 24.53
C ALA A 174 2.38 9.08 24.06
N LEU A 175 1.83 9.47 22.89
CA LEU A 175 0.67 8.79 22.26
C LEU A 175 1.07 7.56 21.46
N GLN A 176 2.28 7.53 20.89
CA GLN A 176 2.78 6.42 20.08
C GLN A 176 3.35 5.27 20.91
N GLU A 177 4.04 5.57 21.98
CA GLU A 177 4.75 4.57 22.78
C GLU A 177 3.86 3.43 23.25
N PRO A 178 2.63 3.69 23.77
CA PRO A 178 1.71 2.63 24.21
C PRO A 178 1.20 1.73 23.08
N LEU A 179 1.28 2.18 21.82
CA LEU A 179 0.88 1.40 20.65
C LEU A 179 1.86 0.26 20.33
N ASP A 180 3.02 0.26 20.98
CA ASP A 180 4.05 -0.76 20.84
C ASP A 180 4.32 -1.17 19.38
N PHE A 181 4.89 -0.26 18.59
CA PHE A 181 5.17 -0.50 17.17
C PHE A 181 5.95 -1.81 16.92
N PRO A 182 7.05 -2.12 17.66
CA PRO A 182 7.77 -3.38 17.47
C PRO A 182 6.91 -4.62 17.72
N GLY A 183 6.13 -4.63 18.79
CA GLY A 183 5.23 -5.74 19.12
C GLY A 183 4.07 -5.84 18.14
N THR A 184 3.44 -4.70 17.83
CA THR A 184 2.27 -4.65 16.95
C THR A 184 2.60 -5.06 15.51
N VAL A 185 3.71 -4.55 14.94
CA VAL A 185 4.04 -4.73 13.53
C VAL A 185 4.90 -5.97 13.30
N PHE A 186 5.87 -6.24 14.16
CA PHE A 186 6.85 -7.31 13.97
C PHE A 186 6.71 -8.46 14.98
N GLY A 187 5.89 -8.32 16.00
CA GLY A 187 5.75 -9.31 17.08
C GLY A 187 7.03 -9.44 17.92
N VAL A 188 7.83 -8.39 18.03
CA VAL A 188 9.09 -8.34 18.76
C VAL A 188 8.90 -7.54 20.04
N GLU A 189 9.37 -8.06 21.18
CA GLU A 189 9.34 -7.35 22.44
C GLU A 189 10.13 -6.05 22.37
N ARG A 190 9.58 -4.97 22.94
CA ARG A 190 10.24 -3.67 22.98
C ARG A 190 11.50 -3.73 23.87
N GLY A 191 12.61 -3.29 23.35
CA GLY A 191 13.90 -3.21 24.02
C GLY A 191 14.61 -1.89 23.75
N PRO A 192 15.84 -1.70 24.25
CA PRO A 192 16.66 -0.53 23.96
C PRO A 192 16.81 -0.30 22.44
N ALA A 193 17.01 0.97 22.06
CA ALA A 193 17.21 1.34 20.67
C ALA A 193 18.33 0.51 20.00
N GLY A 194 18.06 0.00 18.81
CA GLY A 194 19.02 -0.82 18.04
C GLY A 194 19.04 -2.31 18.41
N THR A 195 18.57 -2.73 19.59
CA THR A 195 18.61 -4.16 19.99
C THR A 195 17.53 -5.00 19.31
N MET A 196 16.40 -4.38 18.93
CA MET A 196 15.26 -5.06 18.31
C MET A 196 15.44 -5.34 16.81
N THR A 197 16.20 -4.50 16.12
CA THR A 197 16.35 -4.56 14.65
C THR A 197 16.78 -5.92 14.12
N PRO A 198 17.76 -6.63 14.71
CA PRO A 198 18.16 -7.95 14.22
C PRO A 198 17.04 -8.99 14.27
N GLU A 199 16.18 -8.96 15.28
CA GLU A 199 15.05 -9.88 15.37
C GLU A 199 13.92 -9.48 14.42
N MET A 200 13.62 -8.18 14.31
CA MET A 200 12.66 -7.67 13.36
C MET A 200 13.02 -8.05 11.93
N THR A 201 14.29 -7.84 11.52
CA THR A 201 14.74 -8.18 10.17
C THR A 201 14.69 -9.68 9.90
N ARG A 202 15.09 -10.53 10.86
CA ARG A 202 15.00 -11.99 10.71
C ARG A 202 13.55 -12.46 10.55
N ARG A 203 12.62 -11.94 11.35
CA ARG A 203 11.18 -12.29 11.24
C ARG A 203 10.63 -11.83 9.92
N TYR A 204 10.93 -10.61 9.53
CA TYR A 204 10.45 -10.04 8.29
C TYR A 204 10.98 -10.80 7.07
N ALA A 205 12.28 -11.12 7.06
CA ALA A 205 12.89 -11.90 5.98
C ALA A 205 12.22 -13.27 5.79
N ARG A 206 11.87 -13.97 6.90
CA ARG A 206 11.10 -15.23 6.80
C ARG A 206 9.72 -15.05 6.16
N GLY A 207 9.04 -13.93 6.45
CA GLY A 207 7.77 -13.61 5.81
C GLY A 207 7.89 -13.40 4.30
N LEU A 208 8.93 -12.64 3.91
CA LEU A 208 9.24 -12.31 2.52
C LEU A 208 9.76 -13.49 1.68
N GLU A 209 10.23 -14.58 2.30
CA GLU A 209 10.70 -15.78 1.59
C GLU A 209 9.65 -16.32 0.61
N LYS A 210 8.37 -16.13 0.91
CA LYS A 210 7.26 -16.56 0.06
C LYS A 210 7.20 -15.90 -1.30
N HIS A 211 7.85 -14.75 -1.47
CA HIS A 211 7.94 -14.10 -2.78
C HIS A 211 8.80 -14.85 -3.79
N ARG A 212 9.61 -15.80 -3.38
CA ARG A 212 10.34 -16.69 -4.30
C ARG A 212 9.43 -17.62 -5.10
N GLU A 213 8.20 -17.80 -4.63
CA GLU A 213 7.20 -18.66 -5.25
C GLU A 213 6.21 -17.86 -6.11
N ASP A 214 6.39 -16.54 -6.24
CA ASP A 214 5.50 -15.66 -7.01
C ASP A 214 5.54 -16.01 -8.50
N LEU A 215 4.37 -16.07 -9.12
CA LEU A 215 4.23 -16.41 -10.54
C LEU A 215 3.68 -15.22 -11.32
N PRO A 216 4.39 -14.73 -12.36
CA PRO A 216 3.83 -13.75 -13.28
C PRO A 216 2.62 -14.30 -14.02
N LEU A 217 1.54 -13.53 -14.09
CA LEU A 217 0.35 -13.90 -14.85
C LEU A 217 0.50 -13.44 -16.30
N GLY A 218 0.25 -14.35 -17.25
CA GLY A 218 0.20 -14.04 -18.68
C GLY A 218 -0.96 -13.12 -19.04
N ALA A 219 -0.89 -12.48 -20.21
CA ALA A 219 -1.91 -11.51 -20.67
C ALA A 219 -3.34 -12.13 -20.81
N GLY A 220 -3.46 -13.45 -20.88
CA GLY A 220 -4.74 -14.19 -20.94
C GLY A 220 -5.23 -14.74 -19.58
N GLU A 221 -4.45 -14.60 -18.51
CA GLU A 221 -4.74 -15.19 -17.20
C GLU A 221 -5.31 -14.19 -16.18
N ARG A 222 -5.72 -13.00 -16.65
CA ARG A 222 -6.40 -12.02 -15.80
C ARG A 222 -7.74 -12.58 -15.34
N LEU A 223 -7.98 -12.68 -14.05
CA LEU A 223 -9.32 -12.85 -13.52
C LEU A 223 -10.06 -11.52 -13.71
N ILE A 224 -10.82 -11.44 -14.81
CA ILE A 224 -11.73 -10.31 -15.07
C ILE A 224 -12.96 -10.53 -14.21
N VAL A 225 -13.32 -9.59 -13.38
CA VAL A 225 -14.60 -9.59 -12.67
C VAL A 225 -15.56 -8.76 -13.52
N GLU A 226 -16.54 -9.44 -14.11
CA GLU A 226 -17.70 -8.79 -14.74
C GLU A 226 -18.59 -8.23 -13.62
N GLY A 227 -19.11 -7.03 -13.80
CA GLY A 227 -19.98 -6.31 -12.85
C GLY A 227 -21.39 -6.91 -12.77
#